data_1b87b973c27e193c107ebdda2dff03b0
#
_entry.id   1b87b973c27e193c107ebdda2dff03b0
#
_cell.length_a   1.000
_cell.length_b   1.000
_cell.length_c   1.000
_cell.angle_alpha   90.00
_cell.angle_beta   90.00
_cell.angle_gamma   90.00
#
_symmetry.space_group_name_H-M   'P 1'
#
loop_
_entity.id
_entity.type
_entity.pdbx_description
1 polymer ?
#
loop_
_entity_poly.entity_id
_entity_poly.type
_entity_poly.pdbx_seq_one_letter_code
_entity_poly.pdbx_strand_id
1 'polypeptide(L)'
;MGLAYASFGQPAKSFGDLSGGVGWSTMKIPVAIAAVTQAGGHPSQATLGQMRLAITDSDNSAAMAVWSGLGSATTAAAQTQAVLRQGGDTTTVVPSQVLRPGYTPFGQANWSLTDQATFAASLPCMANTSQVLDLMGQITSGQRWGIGTLANTVAFKGGWGPGADGAYLVRQLAVVLLGDGTRIGLALAARPADGSFDTGISDLNAVAGWIAANIRSGGTNRC
;
A
#
# COMPACT_ATOMS: atom_id res chain seq x y z
N MET A 1 -2.17 9.06 15.19
CA MET A 1 -1.22 8.44 14.24
C MET A 1 -1.07 6.96 14.55
N GLY A 2 -0.70 6.15 13.55
CA GLY A 2 -0.46 4.73 13.73
C GLY A 2 0.66 4.21 12.82
N LEU A 3 1.36 3.21 13.31
CA LEU A 3 2.44 2.50 12.64
C LEU A 3 2.25 1.00 12.86
N ALA A 4 2.45 0.19 11.83
CA ALA A 4 2.68 -1.23 11.97
C ALA A 4 3.88 -1.66 11.12
N TYR A 5 4.60 -2.68 11.59
CA TYR A 5 5.64 -3.33 10.82
C TYR A 5 5.65 -4.84 11.01
N ALA A 6 6.07 -5.55 10.01
CA ALA A 6 6.20 -7.00 10.03
C ALA A 6 7.47 -7.44 9.28
N SER A 7 8.07 -8.54 9.72
CA SER A 7 8.96 -9.35 8.91
C SER A 7 8.15 -10.49 8.26
N PHE A 8 8.59 -10.98 7.10
CA PHE A 8 7.91 -12.07 6.42
C PHE A 8 7.70 -13.27 7.34
N GLY A 9 6.47 -13.78 7.39
CA GLY A 9 6.09 -14.93 8.23
C GLY A 9 6.04 -14.65 9.74
N GLN A 10 6.18 -13.39 10.17
CA GLN A 10 6.08 -13.02 11.59
C GLN A 10 4.85 -12.16 11.85
N PRO A 11 4.26 -12.23 13.04
CA PRO A 11 3.18 -11.35 13.43
C PRO A 11 3.60 -9.86 13.34
N ALA A 12 2.69 -9.03 12.85
CA ALA A 12 2.92 -7.60 12.81
C ALA A 12 2.92 -7.00 14.22
N LYS A 13 3.80 -6.02 14.43
CA LYS A 13 3.82 -5.16 15.63
C LYS A 13 3.21 -3.81 15.27
N SER A 14 2.41 -3.24 16.16
CA SER A 14 1.74 -1.94 15.95
C SER A 14 1.97 -0.98 17.11
N PHE A 15 1.94 0.32 16.80
CA PHE A 15 2.14 1.43 17.72
C PHE A 15 1.20 2.58 17.36
N GLY A 16 0.79 3.36 18.38
CA GLY A 16 -0.12 4.48 18.25
C GLY A 16 -1.59 4.05 18.29
N ASP A 17 -2.48 5.06 18.30
CA ASP A 17 -3.93 4.86 18.52
C ASP A 17 -4.72 4.61 17.23
N LEU A 18 -4.12 4.90 16.06
CA LEU A 18 -4.77 4.68 14.76
C LEU A 18 -4.39 3.29 14.23
N SER A 19 -5.34 2.37 14.26
CA SER A 19 -5.12 0.97 13.87
C SER A 19 -5.37 0.67 12.39
N GLY A 20 -6.02 1.58 11.64
CA GLY A 20 -6.37 1.36 10.23
C GLY A 20 -7.29 2.43 9.68
N GLY A 21 -7.96 2.13 8.58
CA GLY A 21 -8.91 2.99 7.90
C GLY A 21 -8.96 2.73 6.40
N VAL A 22 -9.57 3.64 5.66
CA VAL A 22 -9.75 3.53 4.20
C VAL A 22 -8.38 3.39 3.51
N GLY A 23 -8.24 2.38 2.64
CA GLY A 23 -6.98 2.00 2.00
C GLY A 23 -6.47 3.02 0.97
N TRP A 24 -7.39 3.78 0.38
CA TRP A 24 -7.09 4.78 -0.65
C TRP A 24 -6.19 4.22 -1.76
N SER A 25 -5.25 5.03 -2.25
CA SER A 25 -4.36 4.63 -3.34
C SER A 25 -3.34 3.54 -2.97
N THR A 26 -3.20 3.16 -1.69
CA THR A 26 -2.38 1.99 -1.35
C THR A 26 -2.99 0.69 -1.90
N MET A 27 -4.32 0.65 -2.10
CA MET A 27 -5.02 -0.48 -2.71
C MET A 27 -4.71 -0.69 -4.21
N LYS A 28 -4.08 0.28 -4.86
CA LYS A 28 -3.60 0.12 -6.25
C LYS A 28 -2.54 -0.97 -6.39
N ILE A 29 -1.84 -1.28 -5.30
CA ILE A 29 -0.81 -2.33 -5.29
C ILE A 29 -1.42 -3.73 -5.45
N PRO A 30 -2.35 -4.19 -4.60
CA PRO A 30 -2.97 -5.50 -4.82
C PRO A 30 -3.79 -5.56 -6.11
N VAL A 31 -4.39 -4.46 -6.59
CA VAL A 31 -5.05 -4.40 -7.91
C VAL A 31 -4.05 -4.67 -9.04
N ALA A 32 -2.89 -4.02 -9.02
CA ALA A 32 -1.86 -4.22 -10.03
C ALA A 32 -1.31 -5.66 -10.01
N ILE A 33 -1.06 -6.23 -8.83
CA ILE A 33 -0.62 -7.62 -8.69
C ILE A 33 -1.68 -8.60 -9.24
N ALA A 34 -2.97 -8.33 -9.01
CA ALA A 34 -4.05 -9.12 -9.58
C ALA A 34 -4.01 -9.11 -11.12
N ALA A 35 -3.73 -7.96 -11.73
CA ALA A 35 -3.61 -7.85 -13.19
C ALA A 35 -2.39 -8.61 -13.74
N VAL A 36 -1.24 -8.54 -13.06
CA VAL A 36 -0.06 -9.35 -13.43
C VAL A 36 -0.36 -10.85 -13.31
N THR A 37 -1.04 -11.24 -12.22
CA THR A 37 -1.39 -12.64 -11.96
C THR A 37 -2.39 -13.18 -13.00
N GLN A 38 -3.43 -12.40 -13.35
CA GLN A 38 -4.39 -12.77 -14.38
C GLN A 38 -3.71 -12.96 -15.75
N ALA A 39 -2.68 -12.18 -16.04
CA ALA A 39 -1.88 -12.27 -17.26
C ALA A 39 -0.78 -13.36 -17.21
N GLY A 40 -0.79 -14.25 -16.22
CA GLY A 40 0.21 -15.30 -16.06
C GLY A 40 1.63 -14.78 -15.88
N GLY A 41 1.80 -13.59 -15.27
CA GLY A 41 3.09 -12.92 -15.07
C GLY A 41 3.51 -12.00 -16.24
N HIS A 42 2.76 -11.96 -17.34
CA HIS A 42 3.12 -11.27 -18.58
C HIS A 42 2.03 -10.30 -19.05
N PRO A 43 1.76 -9.21 -18.30
CA PRO A 43 0.75 -8.24 -18.71
C PRO A 43 1.12 -7.56 -20.03
N SER A 44 0.11 -7.15 -20.80
CA SER A 44 0.31 -6.43 -22.05
C SER A 44 1.01 -5.08 -21.81
N GLN A 45 1.65 -4.52 -22.84
CA GLN A 45 2.28 -3.19 -22.75
C GLN A 45 1.26 -2.10 -22.37
N ALA A 46 0.01 -2.21 -22.86
CA ALA A 46 -1.06 -1.30 -22.47
C ALA A 46 -1.37 -1.39 -20.97
N THR A 47 -1.49 -2.61 -20.43
CA THR A 47 -1.70 -2.83 -18.99
C THR A 47 -0.52 -2.30 -18.16
N LEU A 48 0.73 -2.57 -18.60
CA LEU A 48 1.93 -2.03 -17.93
C LEU A 48 1.95 -0.51 -17.91
N GLY A 49 1.57 0.15 -19.00
CA GLY A 49 1.44 1.60 -19.08
C GLY A 49 0.42 2.14 -18.06
N GLN A 50 -0.74 1.50 -17.92
CA GLN A 50 -1.75 1.88 -16.93
C GLN A 50 -1.25 1.62 -15.51
N MET A 51 -0.63 0.48 -15.24
CA MET A 51 -0.05 0.17 -13.93
C MET A 51 1.01 1.21 -13.53
N ARG A 52 1.87 1.62 -14.47
CA ARG A 52 2.87 2.65 -14.24
C ARG A 52 2.20 3.95 -13.77
N LEU A 53 1.29 4.54 -14.52
CA LEU A 53 0.58 5.76 -14.14
C LEU A 53 -0.17 5.61 -12.81
N ALA A 54 -0.85 4.48 -12.61
CA ALA A 54 -1.58 4.19 -11.39
C ALA A 54 -0.68 4.16 -10.14
N ILE A 55 0.53 3.65 -10.26
CA ILE A 55 1.45 3.47 -9.13
C ILE A 55 2.34 4.70 -8.96
N THR A 56 3.06 5.13 -10.01
CA THR A 56 4.07 6.19 -9.89
C THR A 56 3.46 7.57 -9.68
N ASP A 57 2.36 7.88 -10.38
CA ASP A 57 1.67 9.17 -10.33
C ASP A 57 0.39 9.14 -9.50
N SER A 58 0.02 7.94 -9.03
CA SER A 58 -1.23 7.71 -8.30
C SER A 58 -2.49 8.04 -9.12
N ASP A 59 -2.43 7.94 -10.45
CA ASP A 59 -3.55 8.22 -11.33
C ASP A 59 -4.74 7.29 -11.08
N ASN A 60 -5.92 7.86 -10.86
CA ASN A 60 -7.13 7.10 -10.57
C ASN A 60 -7.78 6.52 -11.83
N SER A 61 -7.69 7.19 -12.96
CA SER A 61 -8.24 6.72 -14.22
C SER A 61 -7.47 5.51 -14.72
N ALA A 62 -6.14 5.57 -14.65
CA ALA A 62 -5.27 4.45 -14.96
C ALA A 62 -5.52 3.25 -14.02
N ALA A 63 -5.68 3.51 -12.72
CA ALA A 63 -6.01 2.46 -11.74
C ALA A 63 -7.37 1.81 -12.03
N MET A 64 -8.37 2.60 -12.43
CA MET A 64 -9.68 2.09 -12.85
C MET A 64 -9.59 1.29 -14.15
N ALA A 65 -8.72 1.66 -15.10
CA ALA A 65 -8.48 0.88 -16.31
C ALA A 65 -7.89 -0.50 -15.98
N VAL A 66 -6.89 -0.56 -15.07
CA VAL A 66 -6.34 -1.83 -14.59
C VAL A 66 -7.43 -2.67 -13.90
N TRP A 67 -8.21 -2.07 -13.00
CA TRP A 67 -9.32 -2.72 -12.30
C TRP A 67 -10.36 -3.29 -13.27
N SER A 68 -10.80 -2.50 -14.24
CA SER A 68 -11.79 -2.93 -15.23
C SER A 68 -11.27 -4.04 -16.14
N GLY A 69 -9.96 -4.08 -16.38
CA GLY A 69 -9.30 -5.17 -17.11
C GLY A 69 -9.36 -6.52 -16.41
N LEU A 70 -9.61 -6.55 -15.09
CA LEU A 70 -9.81 -7.78 -14.33
C LEU A 70 -11.18 -8.46 -14.59
N GLY A 71 -12.10 -7.80 -15.28
CA GLY A 71 -13.42 -8.32 -15.61
C GLY A 71 -14.55 -7.57 -14.92
N SER A 72 -15.61 -8.27 -14.52
CA SER A 72 -16.70 -7.64 -13.78
C SER A 72 -16.21 -7.06 -12.45
N ALA A 73 -16.91 -6.07 -11.91
CA ALA A 73 -16.55 -5.46 -10.62
C ALA A 73 -16.44 -6.49 -9.48
N THR A 74 -17.31 -7.50 -9.48
CA THR A 74 -17.25 -8.62 -8.51
C THR A 74 -16.01 -9.48 -8.74
N THR A 75 -15.65 -9.77 -9.99
CA THR A 75 -14.46 -10.53 -10.36
C THR A 75 -13.20 -9.77 -9.94
N ALA A 76 -13.12 -8.48 -10.25
CA ALA A 76 -12.00 -7.62 -9.89
C ALA A 76 -11.80 -7.55 -8.37
N ALA A 77 -12.88 -7.39 -7.60
CA ALA A 77 -12.84 -7.40 -6.15
C ALA A 77 -12.33 -8.75 -5.61
N ALA A 78 -12.85 -9.86 -6.12
CA ALA A 78 -12.43 -11.19 -5.70
C ALA A 78 -10.95 -11.48 -6.01
N GLN A 79 -10.47 -11.13 -7.20
CA GLN A 79 -9.07 -11.31 -7.59
C GLN A 79 -8.13 -10.44 -6.74
N THR A 80 -8.49 -9.17 -6.50
CA THR A 80 -7.72 -8.27 -5.65
C THR A 80 -7.68 -8.80 -4.21
N GLN A 81 -8.81 -9.28 -3.69
CA GLN A 81 -8.88 -9.87 -2.37
C GLN A 81 -8.05 -11.16 -2.26
N ALA A 82 -8.02 -11.98 -3.31
CA ALA A 82 -7.17 -13.17 -3.36
C ALA A 82 -5.68 -12.82 -3.25
N VAL A 83 -5.24 -11.72 -3.87
CA VAL A 83 -3.87 -11.21 -3.71
C VAL A 83 -3.59 -10.80 -2.27
N LEU A 84 -4.53 -10.11 -1.60
CA LEU A 84 -4.39 -9.78 -0.17
C LEU A 84 -4.23 -11.06 0.68
N ARG A 85 -5.03 -12.11 0.42
CA ARG A 85 -4.94 -13.40 1.12
C ARG A 85 -3.58 -14.09 0.90
N GLN A 86 -3.06 -14.07 -0.32
CA GLN A 86 -1.70 -14.59 -0.62
C GLN A 86 -0.62 -13.84 0.16
N GLY A 87 -0.80 -12.54 0.38
CA GLY A 87 0.10 -11.69 1.18
C GLY A 87 -0.11 -11.79 2.70
N GLY A 88 -0.97 -12.70 3.17
CA GLY A 88 -1.21 -12.93 4.61
C GLY A 88 -2.28 -12.03 5.24
N ASP A 89 -2.90 -11.13 4.49
CA ASP A 89 -4.06 -10.37 4.96
C ASP A 89 -5.32 -11.23 4.85
N THR A 90 -5.83 -11.69 5.97
CA THR A 90 -6.98 -12.60 6.02
C THR A 90 -8.31 -11.90 6.27
N THR A 91 -8.33 -10.61 6.56
CA THR A 91 -9.51 -9.88 7.05
C THR A 91 -10.06 -8.85 6.07
N THR A 92 -9.22 -8.16 5.31
CA THR A 92 -9.67 -7.07 4.43
C THR A 92 -10.64 -7.56 3.36
N VAL A 93 -11.76 -6.88 3.24
CA VAL A 93 -12.76 -7.09 2.20
C VAL A 93 -12.63 -5.98 1.16
N VAL A 94 -12.52 -6.36 -0.10
CA VAL A 94 -12.40 -5.41 -1.21
C VAL A 94 -13.80 -5.12 -1.76
N PRO A 95 -14.29 -3.86 -1.69
CA PRO A 95 -15.59 -3.51 -2.26
C PRO A 95 -15.61 -3.69 -3.79
N SER A 96 -16.65 -4.33 -4.31
CA SER A 96 -16.91 -4.42 -5.75
C SER A 96 -17.65 -3.19 -6.28
N GLN A 97 -18.33 -2.45 -5.41
CA GLN A 97 -19.10 -1.26 -5.75
C GLN A 97 -18.54 -0.02 -5.07
N VAL A 98 -18.80 1.14 -5.67
CA VAL A 98 -18.48 2.43 -5.06
C VAL A 98 -19.35 2.61 -3.81
N LEU A 99 -18.72 2.72 -2.64
CA LEU A 99 -19.40 2.98 -1.37
C LEU A 99 -19.73 4.46 -1.20
N ARG A 100 -18.83 5.34 -1.67
CA ARG A 100 -19.00 6.79 -1.64
C ARG A 100 -18.67 7.35 -3.03
N PRO A 101 -19.57 8.11 -3.67
CA PRO A 101 -19.37 8.69 -5.00
C PRO A 101 -18.07 9.51 -5.10
N GLY A 102 -17.44 9.47 -6.28
CA GLY A 102 -16.19 10.19 -6.56
C GLY A 102 -14.91 9.43 -6.22
N TYR A 103 -15.00 8.23 -5.64
CA TYR A 103 -13.84 7.40 -5.29
C TYR A 103 -13.88 6.03 -5.97
N THR A 104 -12.71 5.43 -6.15
CA THR A 104 -12.60 4.08 -6.72
C THR A 104 -13.16 3.04 -5.74
N PRO A 105 -13.85 1.97 -6.18
CA PRO A 105 -14.40 0.97 -5.28
C PRO A 105 -13.31 0.31 -4.40
N PHE A 106 -12.24 -0.18 -5.02
CA PHE A 106 -11.14 -0.83 -4.29
C PHE A 106 -10.46 0.08 -3.27
N GLY A 107 -10.31 1.38 -3.59
CA GLY A 107 -9.68 2.36 -2.70
C GLY A 107 -10.44 2.58 -1.40
N GLN A 108 -11.72 2.21 -1.35
CA GLN A 108 -12.59 2.35 -0.18
C GLN A 108 -12.58 1.13 0.75
N ALA A 109 -11.77 0.12 0.48
CA ALA A 109 -11.55 -0.98 1.41
C ALA A 109 -11.04 -0.45 2.77
N ASN A 110 -11.62 -0.91 3.87
CA ASN A 110 -11.07 -0.64 5.19
C ASN A 110 -9.90 -1.60 5.43
N TRP A 111 -8.70 -1.06 5.63
CA TRP A 111 -7.46 -1.82 5.74
C TRP A 111 -6.74 -1.52 7.05
N SER A 112 -6.60 -2.52 7.91
CA SER A 112 -5.84 -2.36 9.15
C SER A 112 -4.34 -2.14 8.84
N LEU A 113 -3.64 -1.45 9.73
CA LEU A 113 -2.19 -1.25 9.56
C LEU A 113 -1.42 -2.55 9.74
N THR A 114 -1.89 -3.45 10.61
CA THR A 114 -1.26 -4.76 10.83
C THR A 114 -1.39 -5.65 9.60
N ASP A 115 -2.58 -5.75 9.00
CA ASP A 115 -2.75 -6.52 7.76
C ASP A 115 -1.96 -5.90 6.60
N GLN A 116 -1.94 -4.57 6.51
CA GLN A 116 -1.19 -3.86 5.48
C GLN A 116 0.34 -4.07 5.63
N ALA A 117 0.87 -4.05 6.86
CA ALA A 117 2.28 -4.32 7.11
C ALA A 117 2.64 -5.79 6.82
N THR A 118 1.77 -6.74 7.17
CA THR A 118 1.92 -8.17 6.85
C THR A 118 1.94 -8.38 5.34
N PHE A 119 1.01 -7.79 4.61
CA PHE A 119 0.96 -7.82 3.16
C PHE A 119 2.24 -7.21 2.54
N ALA A 120 2.69 -6.05 3.03
CA ALA A 120 3.91 -5.40 2.56
C ALA A 120 5.16 -6.28 2.78
N ALA A 121 5.26 -6.94 3.94
CA ALA A 121 6.37 -7.85 4.24
C ALA A 121 6.41 -9.06 3.32
N SER A 122 5.25 -9.48 2.81
CA SER A 122 5.13 -10.64 1.92
C SER A 122 5.46 -10.30 0.46
N LEU A 123 5.36 -9.03 0.04
CA LEU A 123 5.54 -8.62 -1.35
C LEU A 123 6.83 -9.13 -2.02
N PRO A 124 8.02 -9.08 -1.38
CA PRO A 124 9.23 -9.60 -2.00
C PRO A 124 9.22 -11.11 -2.25
N CYS A 125 8.37 -11.84 -1.53
CA CYS A 125 8.29 -13.30 -1.53
C CYS A 125 7.13 -13.85 -2.38
N MET A 126 6.19 -13.00 -2.77
CA MET A 126 5.04 -13.40 -3.56
C MET A 126 5.40 -13.50 -5.05
N ALA A 127 4.78 -14.44 -5.75
CA ALA A 127 4.86 -14.50 -7.20
C ALA A 127 4.21 -13.27 -7.86
N ASN A 128 4.68 -12.90 -9.05
CA ASN A 128 4.09 -11.83 -9.88
C ASN A 128 4.16 -10.43 -9.27
N THR A 129 5.06 -10.17 -8.33
CA THR A 129 5.18 -8.87 -7.64
C THR A 129 6.34 -8.01 -8.13
N SER A 130 7.35 -8.58 -8.79
CA SER A 130 8.59 -7.87 -9.15
C SER A 130 8.32 -6.58 -9.94
N GLN A 131 7.50 -6.65 -10.99
CA GLN A 131 7.15 -5.48 -11.80
C GLN A 131 6.44 -4.39 -10.99
N VAL A 132 5.59 -4.79 -10.04
CA VAL A 132 4.87 -3.85 -9.16
C VAL A 132 5.82 -3.22 -8.15
N LEU A 133 6.74 -3.99 -7.56
CA LEU A 133 7.79 -3.48 -6.67
C LEU A 133 8.72 -2.49 -7.39
N ASP A 134 9.10 -2.78 -8.63
CA ASP A 134 9.90 -1.88 -9.46
C ASP A 134 9.18 -0.54 -9.68
N LEU A 135 7.88 -0.56 -9.97
CA LEU A 135 7.07 0.66 -10.10
C LEU A 135 6.93 1.41 -8.77
N MET A 136 6.77 0.69 -7.65
CA MET A 136 6.75 1.30 -6.31
C MET A 136 8.07 1.98 -5.94
N GLY A 137 9.19 1.57 -6.53
CA GLY A 137 10.49 2.26 -6.41
C GLY A 137 10.59 3.56 -7.21
N GLN A 138 9.68 3.78 -8.16
CA GLN A 138 9.69 4.90 -9.12
C GLN A 138 8.62 5.97 -8.82
N ILE A 139 8.13 6.06 -7.60
CA ILE A 139 7.15 7.09 -7.21
C ILE A 139 7.67 8.49 -7.52
N THR A 140 6.83 9.33 -8.12
CA THR A 140 7.15 10.72 -8.48
C THR A 140 7.58 11.54 -7.27
N SER A 141 8.45 12.53 -7.48
CA SER A 141 9.07 13.33 -6.41
C SER A 141 8.05 14.01 -5.51
N GLY A 142 6.94 14.51 -6.06
CA GLY A 142 5.86 15.15 -5.28
C GLY A 142 5.11 14.22 -4.30
N GLN A 143 5.31 12.90 -4.41
CA GLN A 143 4.70 11.92 -3.53
C GLN A 143 5.72 11.17 -2.64
N ARG A 144 6.98 11.62 -2.62
CA ARG A 144 8.07 11.01 -1.83
C ARG A 144 8.17 11.59 -0.42
N TRP A 145 7.07 11.66 0.31
CA TRP A 145 6.99 12.04 1.71
C TRP A 145 6.95 10.79 2.63
N GLY A 146 6.97 10.99 3.94
CA GLY A 146 6.93 9.91 4.93
C GLY A 146 8.06 8.89 4.70
N ILE A 147 7.73 7.62 4.57
CA ILE A 147 8.70 6.54 4.30
C ILE A 147 9.48 6.80 3.01
N GLY A 148 8.89 7.48 2.03
CA GLY A 148 9.56 7.82 0.77
C GLY A 148 10.78 8.72 0.92
N THR A 149 11.00 9.34 2.09
CA THR A 149 12.20 10.13 2.40
C THR A 149 13.38 9.30 2.90
N LEU A 150 13.13 8.04 3.32
CA LEU A 150 14.17 7.18 3.85
C LEU A 150 15.02 6.58 2.73
N ALA A 151 16.34 6.66 2.86
CA ALA A 151 17.29 6.18 1.84
C ALA A 151 17.23 4.64 1.63
N ASN A 152 16.79 3.91 2.64
CA ASN A 152 16.67 2.45 2.62
C ASN A 152 15.27 1.94 2.22
N THR A 153 14.38 2.82 1.76
CA THR A 153 13.08 2.42 1.22
C THR A 153 13.25 1.80 -0.16
N VAL A 154 12.90 0.52 -0.29
CA VAL A 154 12.98 -0.23 -1.55
C VAL A 154 11.78 0.09 -2.44
N ALA A 155 10.59 0.08 -1.85
CA ALA A 155 9.33 0.25 -2.55
C ALA A 155 8.28 0.84 -1.61
N PHE A 156 7.43 1.76 -2.09
CA PHE A 156 6.35 2.31 -1.27
C PHE A 156 5.19 2.81 -2.12
N LYS A 157 4.03 3.02 -1.49
CA LYS A 157 2.87 3.69 -2.10
C LYS A 157 2.13 4.52 -1.06
N GLY A 158 1.86 5.76 -1.40
CA GLY A 158 0.97 6.64 -0.64
C GLY A 158 -0.50 6.46 -1.00
N GLY A 159 -1.36 6.81 -0.05
CA GLY A 159 -2.80 6.90 -0.24
C GLY A 159 -3.38 7.96 0.69
N TRP A 160 -4.33 8.76 0.21
CA TRP A 160 -4.95 9.81 1.00
C TRP A 160 -6.34 10.15 0.49
N GLY A 161 -7.14 10.69 1.37
CA GLY A 161 -8.45 11.20 1.04
C GLY A 161 -9.22 11.62 2.28
N PRO A 162 -10.24 12.46 2.10
CA PRO A 162 -11.08 12.93 3.20
C PRO A 162 -12.07 11.84 3.65
N GLY A 163 -12.29 11.75 4.94
CA GLY A 163 -13.42 11.04 5.53
C GLY A 163 -14.77 11.68 5.18
N ALA A 164 -15.86 11.15 5.73
CA ALA A 164 -17.19 11.74 5.58
C ALA A 164 -17.31 13.11 6.25
N ASP A 165 -16.48 13.36 7.25
CA ASP A 165 -16.35 14.62 7.99
C ASP A 165 -15.37 15.62 7.33
N GLY A 166 -14.82 15.30 6.15
CA GLY A 166 -13.86 16.13 5.43
C GLY A 166 -12.42 16.01 5.94
N ALA A 167 -12.18 15.40 7.09
CA ALA A 167 -10.82 15.22 7.63
C ALA A 167 -10.03 14.17 6.85
N TYR A 168 -8.80 14.51 6.46
CA TYR A 168 -7.95 13.61 5.70
C TYR A 168 -7.39 12.47 6.55
N LEU A 169 -7.40 11.29 5.95
CA LEU A 169 -6.54 10.17 6.33
C LEU A 169 -5.41 10.08 5.29
N VAL A 170 -4.17 10.20 5.75
CA VAL A 170 -2.96 10.04 4.92
C VAL A 170 -2.25 8.78 5.37
N ARG A 171 -1.88 7.90 4.43
CA ARG A 171 -1.27 6.61 4.76
C ARG A 171 -0.22 6.18 3.76
N GLN A 172 0.64 5.27 4.17
CA GLN A 172 1.63 4.62 3.31
C GLN A 172 1.78 3.15 3.63
N LEU A 173 2.11 2.40 2.59
CA LEU A 173 2.57 1.01 2.60
C LEU A 173 3.98 0.99 2.00
N ALA A 174 4.91 0.27 2.60
CA ALA A 174 6.27 0.20 2.09
C ALA A 174 6.98 -1.13 2.40
N VAL A 175 8.00 -1.41 1.58
CA VAL A 175 9.05 -2.39 1.85
C VAL A 175 10.34 -1.62 2.10
N VAL A 176 10.96 -1.87 3.26
CA VAL A 176 12.19 -1.21 3.68
C VAL A 176 13.28 -2.25 3.90
N LEU A 177 14.51 -1.95 3.44
CA LEU A 177 15.69 -2.77 3.65
C LEU A 177 16.42 -2.27 4.90
N LEU A 178 16.60 -3.13 5.89
CA LEU A 178 17.37 -2.83 7.10
C LEU A 178 18.87 -3.07 6.87
N GLY A 179 19.71 -2.51 7.74
CA GLY A 179 21.16 -2.53 7.59
C GLY A 179 21.79 -3.92 7.62
N ASP A 180 21.08 -4.93 8.11
CA ASP A 180 21.52 -6.35 8.09
C ASP A 180 21.02 -7.11 6.84
N GLY A 181 20.39 -6.42 5.89
CA GLY A 181 19.82 -7.01 4.68
C GLY A 181 18.43 -7.63 4.85
N THR A 182 17.83 -7.54 6.04
CA THR A 182 16.44 -7.96 6.27
C THR A 182 15.47 -6.96 5.62
N ARG A 183 14.44 -7.48 4.96
CA ARG A 183 13.31 -6.67 4.48
C ARG A 183 12.17 -6.71 5.46
N ILE A 184 11.57 -5.54 5.72
CA ILE A 184 10.36 -5.42 6.52
C ILE A 184 9.26 -4.73 5.72
N GLY A 185 8.02 -5.14 5.98
CA GLY A 185 6.83 -4.42 5.55
C GLY A 185 6.44 -3.37 6.57
N LEU A 186 6.11 -2.17 6.12
CA LEU A 186 5.66 -1.05 6.93
C LEU A 186 4.30 -0.57 6.47
N ALA A 187 3.47 -0.17 7.43
CA ALA A 187 2.23 0.55 7.21
C ALA A 187 2.13 1.73 8.17
N LEU A 188 1.90 2.91 7.64
CA LEU A 188 1.75 4.16 8.40
C LEU A 188 0.41 4.81 8.10
N ALA A 189 -0.18 5.47 9.09
CA ALA A 189 -1.32 6.35 8.87
C ALA A 189 -1.33 7.51 9.85
N ALA A 190 -1.77 8.68 9.36
CA ALA A 190 -2.05 9.86 10.14
C ALA A 190 -3.45 10.38 9.82
N ARG A 191 -4.18 10.78 10.85
CA ARG A 191 -5.41 11.55 10.75
C ARG A 191 -5.28 12.73 11.69
N PRO A 192 -4.73 13.85 11.20
CA PRO A 192 -4.43 15.01 12.03
C PRO A 192 -5.71 15.65 12.58
N ALA A 193 -5.61 16.30 13.73
CA ALA A 193 -6.74 16.91 14.41
C ALA A 193 -7.36 18.09 13.62
N ASP A 194 -6.53 18.79 12.84
CA ASP A 194 -6.98 19.87 11.94
C ASP A 194 -7.60 19.36 10.61
N GLY A 195 -7.58 18.03 10.40
CA GLY A 195 -8.09 17.40 9.19
C GLY A 195 -7.27 17.67 7.92
N SER A 196 -6.11 18.34 8.01
CA SER A 196 -5.31 18.78 6.88
C SER A 196 -4.48 17.65 6.26
N PHE A 197 -4.42 17.62 4.92
CA PHE A 197 -3.51 16.73 4.18
C PHE A 197 -2.05 17.03 4.47
N ASP A 198 -1.67 18.31 4.51
CA ASP A 198 -0.26 18.73 4.70
C ASP A 198 0.23 18.40 6.10
N THR A 199 -0.62 18.59 7.13
CA THR A 199 -0.30 18.14 8.49
C THR A 199 -0.16 16.62 8.54
N GLY A 200 -1.00 15.87 7.83
CA GLY A 200 -0.87 14.41 7.72
C GLY A 200 0.46 13.98 7.09
N ILE A 201 0.93 14.67 6.06
CA ILE A 201 2.28 14.45 5.49
C ILE A 201 3.36 14.75 6.53
N SER A 202 3.27 15.86 7.23
CA SER A 202 4.24 16.26 8.26
C SER A 202 4.32 15.22 9.38
N ASP A 203 3.17 14.72 9.83
CA ASP A 203 3.06 13.64 10.81
C ASP A 203 3.77 12.36 10.33
N LEU A 204 3.55 11.96 9.08
CA LEU A 204 4.20 10.77 8.51
C LEU A 204 5.70 10.96 8.31
N ASN A 205 6.17 12.18 8.00
CA ASN A 205 7.61 12.50 7.96
C ASN A 205 8.25 12.33 9.34
N ALA A 206 7.60 12.80 10.40
CA ALA A 206 8.06 12.63 11.78
C ALA A 206 8.13 11.15 12.18
N VAL A 207 7.10 10.36 11.85
CA VAL A 207 7.09 8.90 12.10
C VAL A 207 8.21 8.20 11.31
N ALA A 208 8.46 8.58 10.06
CA ALA A 208 9.54 8.03 9.25
C ALA A 208 10.92 8.30 9.90
N GLY A 209 11.16 9.50 10.40
CA GLY A 209 12.37 9.84 11.17
C GLY A 209 12.53 8.98 12.43
N TRP A 210 11.43 8.73 13.14
CA TRP A 210 11.44 7.83 14.30
C TRP A 210 11.77 6.39 13.90
N ILE A 211 11.19 5.88 12.80
CA ILE A 211 11.48 4.54 12.26
C ILE A 211 12.96 4.39 11.97
N ALA A 212 13.56 5.34 11.26
CA ALA A 212 14.99 5.33 10.92
C ALA A 212 15.89 5.25 12.15
N ALA A 213 15.48 5.87 13.26
CA ALA A 213 16.23 5.88 14.52
C ALA A 213 16.03 4.62 15.36
N ASN A 214 14.85 3.98 15.33
CA ASN A 214 14.43 3.00 16.34
C ASN A 214 14.17 1.59 15.81
N ILE A 215 13.77 1.41 14.55
CA ILE A 215 13.53 0.08 14.00
C ILE A 215 14.86 -0.53 13.57
N ARG A 216 15.27 -1.52 14.31
CA ARG A 216 16.45 -2.35 14.03
C ARG A 216 15.98 -3.75 13.63
N SER A 217 16.86 -4.47 12.96
CA SER A 217 16.60 -5.84 12.61
C SER A 217 16.33 -6.71 13.84
N GLY A 218 15.49 -7.67 13.67
CA GLY A 218 15.17 -8.67 14.70
C GLY A 218 14.74 -10.01 14.10
N GLY A 219 15.06 -10.27 12.83
CA GLY A 219 14.62 -11.49 12.18
C GLY A 219 15.53 -11.95 11.06
N THR A 220 15.65 -13.28 10.92
CA THR A 220 16.46 -13.96 9.89
C THR A 220 15.65 -14.35 8.66
N ASN A 221 14.37 -13.96 8.57
CA ASN A 221 13.51 -14.40 7.47
C ASN A 221 13.80 -13.60 6.21
N ARG A 222 14.54 -14.25 5.32
CA ARG A 222 14.76 -13.83 3.93
C ARG A 222 13.90 -14.73 3.04
N CYS A 223 13.20 -14.17 2.12
CA CYS A 223 12.71 -14.97 1.01
C CYS A 223 13.68 -15.01 -0.15
#